data_ec77b6b1f06ec523e7333b6c407c3de7
#
_entry.id   ec77b6b1f06ec523e7333b6c407c3de7
#
_cell.length_a   1.000
_cell.length_b   1.000
_cell.length_c   1.000
_cell.angle_alpha   90.00
_cell.angle_beta   90.00
_cell.angle_gamma   90.00
#
_symmetry.space_group_name_H-M   'P 1'
#
loop_
_entity.id
_entity.type
_entity.pdbx_description
1 polymer ?
#
loop_
_entity_poly.entity_id
_entity_poly.type
_entity_poly.pdbx_seq_one_letter_code
_entity_poly.pdbx_strand_id
1 'polypeptide(L)'
;MNSEQDKTMELLTATTPLDMEIQHMEPLDRVNGFDVRPGFYMFDGATPIPRGVCFTVQSQGAVSCELLLYHRKESEPYAVIPFPDNYKIGNVYSMVVFGLNVEEFEYAYRLDGPYNPKEGLLFDKRNILLDPYAKAVTGQSTWGRKVSDDGYRARVVRNNFYWGTEVWPKIPMEELVIYEMHVRGFTMMDPGVSAPGTFEGIRQKIPYLKDLGVNAIELMPIFEFDELSDRRVVDGRELLNYWGYNSVSFFAPNTSYTSAVEYNREGTELKQLVKSLHENGIEVILDVVFNHTAEGNENGPFISFKGFDNNIYYLLTPDGYYYNFSGCGHNLKRHHPLAPGTGSRLTGLTDSGSTLRPSLDATKTARR
;
A
#
# COMPACT_ATOMS: atom_id res chain seq x y z
N MET A 1 1.59 12.09 -42.28
CA MET A 1 1.09 12.07 -40.87
C MET A 1 1.00 10.67 -40.28
N ASN A 2 1.28 9.59 -41.02
CA ASN A 2 1.20 8.20 -40.49
C ASN A 2 2.53 7.63 -39.97
N SER A 3 3.67 8.28 -40.21
CA SER A 3 4.99 7.70 -39.87
C SER A 3 5.46 7.99 -38.43
N GLU A 4 4.92 9.01 -37.78
CA GLU A 4 5.27 9.32 -36.38
C GLU A 4 4.39 8.57 -35.38
N GLN A 5 3.13 8.30 -35.74
CA GLN A 5 2.25 7.45 -34.93
C GLN A 5 2.69 5.99 -34.91
N ASP A 6 3.20 5.47 -36.06
CA ASP A 6 3.76 4.13 -36.14
C ASP A 6 5.05 3.96 -35.32
N LYS A 7 5.93 4.97 -35.31
CA LYS A 7 7.15 4.95 -34.46
C LYS A 7 6.86 5.04 -32.98
N THR A 8 5.80 5.75 -32.58
CA THR A 8 5.38 5.84 -31.18
C THR A 8 4.76 4.54 -30.70
N MET A 9 4.05 3.82 -31.57
CA MET A 9 3.50 2.50 -31.28
C MET A 9 4.59 1.41 -31.23
N GLU A 10 5.63 1.49 -32.07
CA GLU A 10 6.79 0.58 -32.00
C GLU A 10 7.62 0.78 -30.73
N LEU A 11 7.75 2.02 -30.21
CA LEU A 11 8.42 2.29 -28.94
C LEU A 11 7.64 1.80 -27.71
N LEU A 12 6.32 1.66 -27.82
CA LEU A 12 5.44 1.08 -26.77
C LEU A 12 5.42 -0.45 -26.77
N THR A 13 5.99 -1.09 -27.79
CA THR A 13 6.03 -2.57 -27.94
C THR A 13 7.44 -3.16 -27.90
N ALA A 14 8.46 -2.38 -27.55
CA ALA A 14 9.80 -2.92 -27.32
C ALA A 14 9.79 -3.77 -26.03
N THR A 15 9.43 -5.05 -26.17
CA THR A 15 9.56 -6.05 -25.12
C THR A 15 11.02 -6.18 -24.73
N THR A 16 11.34 -5.93 -23.46
CA THR A 16 12.69 -6.18 -22.95
C THR A 16 12.98 -7.69 -22.97
N PRO A 17 14.24 -8.13 -22.97
CA PRO A 17 14.58 -9.55 -22.83
C PRO A 17 13.89 -10.19 -21.60
N LEU A 18 13.74 -9.45 -20.51
CA LEU A 18 13.03 -9.87 -19.30
C LEU A 18 11.52 -10.09 -19.57
N ASP A 19 10.88 -9.20 -20.32
CA ASP A 19 9.46 -9.34 -20.67
C ASP A 19 9.22 -10.57 -21.53
N MET A 20 10.17 -10.91 -22.43
CA MET A 20 10.08 -12.12 -23.26
C MET A 20 10.27 -13.40 -22.44
N GLU A 21 11.20 -13.38 -21.45
CA GLU A 21 11.36 -14.51 -20.53
C GLU A 21 10.10 -14.73 -19.69
N ILE A 22 9.49 -13.65 -19.20
CA ILE A 22 8.25 -13.71 -18.40
C ILE A 22 7.08 -14.26 -19.21
N GLN A 23 6.96 -13.91 -20.51
CA GLN A 23 5.89 -14.39 -21.39
C GLN A 23 5.96 -15.89 -21.64
N HIS A 24 7.18 -16.47 -21.72
CA HIS A 24 7.42 -17.89 -22.01
C HIS A 24 7.72 -18.75 -20.80
N MET A 25 7.50 -18.19 -19.62
CA MET A 25 7.80 -18.86 -18.35
C MET A 25 6.86 -20.07 -18.13
N GLU A 26 7.45 -21.24 -17.88
CA GLU A 26 6.73 -22.47 -17.62
C GLU A 26 6.81 -22.87 -16.14
N PRO A 27 5.78 -23.59 -15.62
CA PRO A 27 5.85 -24.20 -14.28
C PRO A 27 7.03 -25.16 -14.15
N LEU A 28 7.57 -25.28 -12.95
CA LEU A 28 8.61 -26.26 -12.61
C LEU A 28 8.11 -27.30 -11.61
N ASP A 29 7.18 -26.90 -10.74
CA ASP A 29 6.65 -27.72 -9.65
C ASP A 29 5.14 -27.60 -9.56
N ARG A 30 4.53 -28.49 -8.75
CA ARG A 30 3.10 -28.42 -8.41
C ARG A 30 2.91 -28.52 -6.91
N VAL A 31 2.30 -27.51 -6.31
CA VAL A 31 2.08 -27.40 -4.85
C VAL A 31 0.59 -27.23 -4.58
N ASN A 32 0.02 -28.13 -3.80
CA ASN A 32 -1.42 -28.12 -3.42
C ASN A 32 -2.39 -27.90 -4.60
N GLY A 33 -2.04 -28.48 -5.76
CA GLY A 33 -2.89 -28.38 -6.97
C GLY A 33 -2.58 -27.20 -7.89
N PHE A 34 -1.71 -26.28 -7.50
CA PHE A 34 -1.26 -25.14 -8.27
C PHE A 34 0.08 -25.40 -8.96
N ASP A 35 0.17 -25.00 -10.20
CA ASP A 35 1.43 -25.00 -10.94
C ASP A 35 2.26 -23.81 -10.50
N VAL A 36 3.52 -24.03 -10.07
CA VAL A 36 4.37 -23.01 -9.46
C VAL A 36 5.81 -23.07 -9.98
N ARG A 37 6.58 -22.03 -9.72
CA ARG A 37 8.04 -21.96 -9.89
C ARG A 37 8.67 -20.92 -8.97
N PRO A 38 10.01 -20.90 -8.75
CA PRO A 38 10.69 -19.80 -8.08
C PRO A 38 10.34 -18.45 -8.73
N GLY A 39 10.14 -17.44 -7.91
CA GLY A 39 9.81 -16.08 -8.37
C GLY A 39 11.04 -15.26 -8.76
N PHE A 40 10.86 -13.95 -8.86
CA PHE A 40 11.91 -13.04 -9.35
C PHE A 40 12.83 -12.49 -8.27
N TYR A 41 12.50 -12.61 -6.98
CA TYR A 41 13.27 -12.15 -5.80
C TYR A 41 13.61 -10.63 -5.77
N MET A 42 13.37 -9.89 -6.83
CA MET A 42 13.72 -8.47 -6.95
C MET A 42 12.54 -7.52 -6.75
N PHE A 43 11.32 -8.03 -6.81
CA PHE A 43 10.10 -7.24 -6.73
C PHE A 43 9.26 -7.70 -5.55
N ASP A 44 9.27 -6.94 -4.48
CA ASP A 44 8.48 -7.21 -3.29
C ASP A 44 6.97 -7.05 -3.56
N GLY A 45 6.16 -7.82 -2.84
CA GLY A 45 4.72 -7.87 -3.00
C GLY A 45 4.25 -8.77 -4.13
N ALA A 46 2.99 -8.59 -4.54
CA ALA A 46 2.40 -9.35 -5.62
C ALA A 46 2.48 -8.61 -6.95
N THR A 47 3.13 -9.25 -7.92
CA THR A 47 3.32 -8.72 -9.28
C THR A 47 2.58 -9.58 -10.30
N PRO A 48 1.56 -9.06 -11.00
CA PRO A 48 0.87 -9.78 -12.04
C PRO A 48 1.79 -10.02 -13.24
N ILE A 49 1.72 -11.21 -13.78
CA ILE A 49 2.41 -11.63 -15.01
C ILE A 49 1.40 -12.21 -16.02
N PRO A 50 1.73 -12.41 -17.30
CA PRO A 50 0.77 -12.85 -18.30
C PRO A 50 0.01 -14.13 -17.97
N ARG A 51 0.63 -15.07 -17.24
CA ARG A 51 0.05 -16.39 -16.93
C ARG A 51 -0.23 -16.64 -15.46
N GLY A 52 -0.09 -15.62 -14.59
CA GLY A 52 -0.28 -15.78 -13.14
C GLY A 52 0.18 -14.58 -12.32
N VAL A 53 0.69 -14.84 -11.13
CA VAL A 53 1.18 -13.80 -10.20
C VAL A 53 2.46 -14.26 -9.53
N CYS A 54 3.45 -13.38 -9.47
CA CYS A 54 4.64 -13.55 -8.66
C CYS A 54 4.42 -12.92 -7.28
N PHE A 55 4.56 -13.72 -6.23
CA PHE A 55 4.47 -13.30 -4.83
C PHE A 55 5.85 -13.31 -4.21
N THR A 56 6.29 -12.18 -3.66
CA THR A 56 7.61 -12.03 -3.03
C THR A 56 7.48 -11.31 -1.71
N VAL A 57 7.98 -11.93 -0.64
CA VAL A 57 7.99 -11.34 0.70
C VAL A 57 9.31 -11.63 1.40
N GLN A 58 9.68 -10.78 2.35
CA GLN A 58 10.91 -10.92 3.12
C GLN A 58 10.59 -11.27 4.56
N SER A 59 11.30 -12.26 5.10
CA SER A 59 11.36 -12.54 6.53
C SER A 59 12.69 -13.21 6.88
N GLN A 60 13.39 -12.63 7.84
CA GLN A 60 14.66 -13.15 8.31
C GLN A 60 14.47 -14.32 9.27
N GLY A 61 13.48 -14.22 10.17
CA GLY A 61 13.28 -15.18 11.24
C GLY A 61 12.30 -16.30 10.93
N ALA A 62 11.48 -16.19 9.88
CA ALA A 62 10.52 -17.22 9.54
C ALA A 62 11.18 -18.50 9.05
N VAL A 63 10.70 -19.64 9.52
CA VAL A 63 11.09 -20.98 9.07
C VAL A 63 10.16 -21.52 7.99
N SER A 64 8.93 -21.00 7.89
CA SER A 64 8.01 -21.30 6.79
C SER A 64 7.12 -20.11 6.46
N CYS A 65 6.66 -20.07 5.21
CA CYS A 65 5.72 -19.08 4.70
C CYS A 65 4.64 -19.78 3.87
N GLU A 66 3.40 -19.41 4.07
CA GLU A 66 2.25 -19.89 3.32
C GLU A 66 1.50 -18.71 2.69
N LEU A 67 1.18 -18.83 1.42
CA LEU A 67 0.26 -17.96 0.70
C LEU A 67 -1.16 -18.46 0.87
N LEU A 68 -2.07 -17.60 1.32
CA LEU A 68 -3.50 -17.88 1.45
C LEU A 68 -4.25 -17.15 0.36
N LEU A 69 -5.09 -17.86 -0.40
CA LEU A 69 -5.94 -17.30 -1.42
C LEU A 69 -7.40 -17.39 -0.99
N TYR A 70 -8.11 -16.28 -1.13
CA TYR A 70 -9.52 -16.15 -0.76
C TYR A 70 -10.35 -15.76 -1.96
N HIS A 71 -11.54 -16.31 -2.11
CA HIS A 71 -12.51 -15.67 -2.98
C HIS A 71 -12.93 -14.32 -2.40
N ARG A 72 -13.33 -13.44 -3.27
CA ARG A 72 -13.75 -12.09 -2.89
C ARG A 72 -14.83 -12.12 -1.81
N LYS A 73 -14.59 -11.48 -0.67
CA LYS A 73 -15.49 -11.36 0.50
C LYS A 73 -15.74 -12.68 1.27
N GLU A 74 -15.02 -13.73 0.99
CA GLU A 74 -15.11 -14.96 1.78
C GLU A 74 -14.10 -14.93 2.94
N SER A 75 -14.52 -15.48 4.09
CA SER A 75 -13.69 -15.52 5.30
C SER A 75 -12.64 -16.63 5.26
N GLU A 76 -12.97 -17.76 4.63
CA GLU A 76 -12.09 -18.92 4.58
C GLU A 76 -11.26 -18.94 3.28
N PRO A 77 -9.97 -19.29 3.34
CA PRO A 77 -9.16 -19.42 2.16
C PRO A 77 -9.60 -20.65 1.33
N TYR A 78 -9.82 -20.47 0.03
CA TYR A 78 -10.04 -21.60 -0.86
C TYR A 78 -8.76 -22.37 -1.18
N ALA A 79 -7.60 -21.75 -0.96
CA ALA A 79 -6.30 -22.39 -1.15
C ALA A 79 -5.27 -21.88 -0.14
N VAL A 80 -4.40 -22.81 0.28
CA VAL A 80 -3.19 -22.54 1.07
C VAL A 80 -2.02 -23.14 0.33
N ILE A 81 -1.07 -22.30 -0.09
CA ILE A 81 0.07 -22.71 -0.91
C ILE A 81 1.35 -22.43 -0.13
N PRO A 82 2.01 -23.47 0.46
CA PRO A 82 3.28 -23.26 1.11
C PRO A 82 4.37 -22.91 0.09
N PHE A 83 5.26 -21.99 0.47
CA PHE A 83 6.47 -21.73 -0.30
C PHE A 83 7.43 -22.92 -0.11
N PRO A 84 7.86 -23.62 -1.17
CA PRO A 84 8.88 -24.65 -1.07
C PRO A 84 10.20 -24.10 -0.51
N ASP A 85 10.92 -24.90 0.26
CA ASP A 85 12.19 -24.46 0.90
C ASP A 85 13.22 -23.94 -0.10
N ASN A 86 13.27 -24.53 -1.31
CA ASN A 86 14.13 -24.09 -2.39
C ASN A 86 13.64 -22.81 -3.11
N TYR A 87 12.50 -22.26 -2.71
CA TYR A 87 11.95 -20.98 -3.20
C TYR A 87 12.27 -19.82 -2.24
N LYS A 88 13.17 -20.04 -1.30
CA LYS A 88 13.73 -19.03 -0.41
C LYS A 88 15.21 -18.80 -0.76
N ILE A 89 15.59 -17.54 -1.02
CA ILE A 89 16.98 -17.11 -1.19
C ILE A 89 17.32 -16.08 -0.12
N GLY A 90 18.22 -16.43 0.80
CA GLY A 90 18.49 -15.61 1.98
C GLY A 90 17.22 -15.41 2.81
N ASN A 91 16.76 -14.18 2.93
CA ASN A 91 15.56 -13.82 3.69
C ASN A 91 14.32 -13.64 2.81
N VAL A 92 14.40 -13.91 1.50
CA VAL A 92 13.35 -13.63 0.52
C VAL A 92 12.67 -14.91 0.08
N TYR A 93 11.37 -15.01 0.32
CA TYR A 93 10.49 -16.02 -0.24
C TYR A 93 9.90 -15.47 -1.54
N SER A 94 10.04 -16.19 -2.65
CA SER A 94 9.47 -15.75 -3.92
C SER A 94 8.96 -16.94 -4.74
N MET A 95 7.69 -16.84 -5.16
CA MET A 95 6.98 -17.89 -5.91
C MET A 95 6.07 -17.29 -6.96
N VAL A 96 6.15 -17.79 -8.17
CA VAL A 96 5.13 -17.60 -9.20
C VAL A 96 4.06 -18.67 -9.03
N VAL A 97 2.80 -18.26 -9.00
CA VAL A 97 1.63 -19.14 -9.05
C VAL A 97 0.92 -18.90 -10.36
N PHE A 98 0.81 -19.92 -11.20
CA PHE A 98 0.18 -19.87 -12.51
C PHE A 98 -1.34 -20.04 -12.43
N GLY A 99 -2.04 -19.55 -13.46
CA GLY A 99 -3.48 -19.75 -13.62
C GLY A 99 -4.34 -18.88 -12.72
N LEU A 100 -3.77 -17.92 -11.99
CA LEU A 100 -4.53 -17.00 -11.15
C LEU A 100 -5.12 -15.85 -11.96
N ASN A 101 -6.42 -15.61 -11.79
CA ASN A 101 -7.08 -14.39 -12.28
C ASN A 101 -7.11 -13.34 -11.17
N VAL A 102 -6.38 -12.24 -11.35
CA VAL A 102 -6.24 -11.16 -10.33
C VAL A 102 -7.56 -10.50 -9.95
N GLU A 103 -8.60 -10.62 -10.77
CA GLU A 103 -9.93 -10.06 -10.50
C GLU A 103 -10.78 -10.93 -9.56
N GLU A 104 -10.34 -12.15 -9.26
CA GLU A 104 -11.17 -13.16 -8.58
C GLU A 104 -10.73 -13.49 -7.17
N PHE A 105 -9.54 -13.05 -6.73
CA PHE A 105 -9.01 -13.42 -5.44
C PHE A 105 -8.44 -12.26 -4.64
N GLU A 106 -8.39 -12.47 -3.34
CA GLU A 106 -7.66 -11.71 -2.33
C GLU A 106 -6.61 -12.64 -1.73
N TYR A 107 -5.53 -12.09 -1.16
CA TYR A 107 -4.49 -12.92 -0.57
C TYR A 107 -3.98 -12.37 0.75
N ALA A 108 -3.40 -13.26 1.53
CA ALA A 108 -2.69 -12.98 2.77
C ALA A 108 -1.58 -14.01 2.97
N TYR A 109 -0.83 -13.85 4.04
CA TYR A 109 0.25 -14.77 4.40
C TYR A 109 0.05 -15.35 5.81
N ARG A 110 0.65 -16.51 6.04
CA ARG A 110 0.94 -17.04 7.36
C ARG A 110 2.40 -17.42 7.44
N LEU A 111 3.06 -16.99 8.51
CA LEU A 111 4.46 -17.30 8.76
C LEU A 111 4.57 -18.07 10.08
N ASP A 112 5.48 -19.05 10.09
CA ASP A 112 5.84 -19.78 11.30
C ASP A 112 7.33 -19.60 11.60
N GLY A 113 7.69 -19.69 12.87
CA GLY A 113 9.06 -19.48 13.33
C GLY A 113 9.17 -19.46 14.85
N PRO A 114 10.31 -18.99 15.39
CA PRO A 114 10.52 -18.91 16.82
C PRO A 114 9.53 -17.96 17.49
N TYR A 115 8.99 -18.37 18.64
CA TYR A 115 8.21 -17.51 19.51
C TYR A 115 8.96 -17.26 20.82
N ASN A 116 9.59 -16.10 20.95
CA ASN A 116 10.29 -15.65 22.14
C ASN A 116 10.11 -14.13 22.28
N PRO A 117 9.05 -13.66 22.96
CA PRO A 117 8.76 -12.22 23.11
C PRO A 117 9.91 -11.42 23.71
N LYS A 118 10.72 -12.02 24.60
CA LYS A 118 11.88 -11.32 25.21
C LYS A 118 12.98 -10.98 24.20
N GLU A 119 13.05 -11.71 23.10
CA GLU A 119 13.94 -11.42 21.97
C GLU A 119 13.23 -10.72 20.82
N GLY A 120 11.94 -10.38 21.01
CA GLY A 120 11.10 -9.75 20.00
C GLY A 120 10.69 -10.68 18.87
N LEU A 121 10.81 -12.01 19.05
CA LEU A 121 10.39 -13.03 18.09
C LEU A 121 8.95 -13.41 18.36
N LEU A 122 8.05 -13.13 17.43
CA LEU A 122 6.60 -13.24 17.61
C LEU A 122 5.91 -14.04 16.48
N PHE A 123 6.61 -15.03 15.91
CA PHE A 123 6.03 -15.86 14.85
C PHE A 123 4.91 -16.75 15.40
N ASP A 124 3.77 -16.72 14.75
CA ASP A 124 2.63 -17.55 15.08
C ASP A 124 1.75 -17.71 13.82
N LYS A 125 1.74 -18.91 13.25
CA LYS A 125 0.98 -19.21 12.03
C LYS A 125 -0.54 -19.11 12.17
N ARG A 126 -1.07 -18.86 13.36
CA ARG A 126 -2.49 -18.55 13.55
C ARG A 126 -2.85 -17.14 13.07
N ASN A 127 -1.86 -16.25 13.00
CA ASN A 127 -2.05 -14.90 12.50
C ASN A 127 -2.11 -14.90 10.96
N ILE A 128 -3.17 -14.28 10.44
CA ILE A 128 -3.31 -13.99 9.01
C ILE A 128 -2.72 -12.58 8.80
N LEU A 129 -1.71 -12.48 7.96
CA LEU A 129 -0.91 -11.28 7.82
C LEU A 129 -1.11 -10.64 6.46
N LEU A 130 -1.36 -9.33 6.45
CA LEU A 130 -1.37 -8.51 5.27
C LEU A 130 0.04 -8.41 4.68
N ASP A 131 0.16 -8.51 3.37
CA ASP A 131 1.41 -8.24 2.66
C ASP A 131 1.94 -6.83 3.02
N PRO A 132 3.17 -6.70 3.54
CA PRO A 132 3.78 -5.39 3.83
C PRO A 132 3.87 -4.47 2.60
N TYR A 133 3.86 -5.03 1.40
CA TYR A 133 3.95 -4.32 0.12
C TYR A 133 2.62 -4.25 -0.64
N ALA A 134 1.50 -4.55 0.01
CA ALA A 134 0.19 -4.53 -0.62
C ALA A 134 -0.10 -3.17 -1.27
N LYS A 135 -0.43 -3.18 -2.57
CA LYS A 135 -0.78 -1.99 -3.35
C LYS A 135 -2.28 -1.68 -3.35
N ALA A 136 -3.08 -2.64 -2.92
CA ALA A 136 -4.49 -2.50 -2.60
C ALA A 136 -4.85 -3.50 -1.51
N VAL A 137 -5.79 -3.14 -0.67
CA VAL A 137 -6.24 -3.97 0.45
C VAL A 137 -7.76 -4.12 0.43
N THR A 138 -8.27 -5.18 1.06
CA THR A 138 -9.67 -5.28 1.43
C THR A 138 -9.86 -4.44 2.68
N GLY A 139 -10.25 -3.20 2.48
CA GLY A 139 -10.41 -2.22 3.54
C GLY A 139 -11.87 -1.87 3.79
N GLN A 140 -12.09 -0.67 4.26
CA GLN A 140 -13.41 -0.14 4.62
C GLN A 140 -13.98 0.66 3.44
N SER A 141 -14.58 -0.02 2.47
CA SER A 141 -15.18 0.61 1.29
C SER A 141 -16.28 1.63 1.61
N THR A 142 -16.76 1.65 2.85
CA THR A 142 -17.68 2.64 3.38
C THR A 142 -17.10 3.19 4.67
N TRP A 143 -16.89 4.49 4.73
CA TRP A 143 -16.36 5.18 5.90
C TRP A 143 -17.04 4.75 7.20
N GLY A 144 -16.23 4.35 8.18
CA GLY A 144 -16.67 3.95 9.50
C GLY A 144 -17.43 2.61 9.55
N ARG A 145 -17.35 1.78 8.52
CA ARG A 145 -17.96 0.44 8.51
C ARG A 145 -16.91 -0.63 8.22
N LYS A 146 -16.74 -1.53 9.15
CA LYS A 146 -15.87 -2.68 8.97
C LYS A 146 -16.43 -3.60 7.88
N VAL A 147 -15.56 -4.05 6.97
CA VAL A 147 -15.95 -4.91 5.85
C VAL A 147 -15.93 -6.37 6.24
N SER A 148 -14.99 -6.77 7.11
CA SER A 148 -14.79 -8.14 7.58
C SER A 148 -14.23 -8.13 8.99
N ASP A 149 -14.60 -9.13 9.79
CA ASP A 149 -13.99 -9.36 11.10
C ASP A 149 -12.65 -10.11 11.01
N ASP A 150 -12.31 -10.64 9.83
CA ASP A 150 -11.17 -11.52 9.59
C ASP A 150 -9.85 -10.77 9.25
N GLY A 151 -9.80 -9.47 9.51
CA GLY A 151 -8.61 -8.64 9.24
C GLY A 151 -8.50 -8.17 7.79
N TYR A 152 -7.32 -7.62 7.45
CA TYR A 152 -7.02 -7.08 6.14
C TYR A 152 -6.45 -8.14 5.21
N ARG A 153 -6.82 -8.08 3.93
CA ARG A 153 -6.25 -8.89 2.86
C ARG A 153 -5.74 -8.01 1.75
N ALA A 154 -4.70 -8.46 1.10
CA ALA A 154 -4.14 -7.76 -0.04
C ALA A 154 -4.85 -8.15 -1.33
N ARG A 155 -4.78 -7.26 -2.32
CA ARG A 155 -5.24 -7.48 -3.68
C ARG A 155 -4.13 -7.20 -4.68
N VAL A 156 -4.09 -7.94 -5.75
CA VAL A 156 -3.13 -7.76 -6.83
C VAL A 156 -3.63 -6.65 -7.75
N VAL A 157 -2.79 -5.65 -8.01
CA VAL A 157 -3.14 -4.50 -8.86
C VAL A 157 -2.36 -4.58 -10.17
N ARG A 158 -3.05 -4.40 -11.30
CA ARG A 158 -2.40 -4.22 -12.60
C ARG A 158 -1.89 -2.79 -12.72
N ASN A 159 -0.60 -2.62 -13.01
CA ASN A 159 -0.01 -1.30 -13.25
C ASN A 159 -0.15 -0.90 -14.72
N ASN A 160 -1.38 -0.66 -15.16
CA ASN A 160 -1.73 -0.29 -16.53
C ASN A 160 -2.35 1.10 -16.65
N PHE A 161 -2.11 1.98 -15.68
CA PHE A 161 -2.59 3.35 -15.73
C PHE A 161 -1.79 4.15 -16.76
N TYR A 162 -2.49 4.76 -17.70
CA TYR A 162 -1.87 5.58 -18.74
C TYR A 162 -1.75 7.04 -18.29
N TRP A 163 -0.52 7.46 -18.01
CA TRP A 163 -0.21 8.84 -17.60
C TRP A 163 -0.27 9.84 -18.76
N GLY A 164 -0.12 9.39 -20.00
CA GLY A 164 -0.03 10.25 -21.18
C GLY A 164 1.35 10.89 -21.34
N THR A 165 1.37 12.06 -21.98
CA THR A 165 2.56 12.91 -22.14
C THR A 165 2.63 13.99 -21.07
N GLU A 166 2.15 13.71 -19.89
CA GLU A 166 2.02 14.66 -18.79
C GLU A 166 3.38 15.29 -18.44
N VAL A 167 3.39 16.59 -18.32
CA VAL A 167 4.52 17.36 -17.81
C VAL A 167 4.14 17.83 -16.40
N TRP A 168 4.94 17.46 -15.41
CA TRP A 168 4.76 17.98 -14.06
C TRP A 168 4.91 19.49 -14.03
N PRO A 169 4.15 20.20 -13.21
CA PRO A 169 4.26 21.64 -13.08
C PRO A 169 5.65 22.10 -12.66
N LYS A 170 6.36 21.36 -11.79
CA LYS A 170 7.71 21.66 -11.28
C LYS A 170 7.83 23.09 -10.73
N ILE A 171 6.86 23.49 -9.95
CA ILE A 171 6.79 24.83 -9.37
C ILE A 171 7.89 24.99 -8.31
N PRO A 172 8.72 26.06 -8.36
CA PRO A 172 9.68 26.35 -7.32
C PRO A 172 9.03 26.43 -5.93
N MET A 173 9.74 25.97 -4.89
CA MET A 173 9.18 25.89 -3.54
C MET A 173 8.71 27.23 -3.01
N GLU A 174 9.41 28.30 -3.35
CA GLU A 174 9.12 29.68 -2.95
C GLU A 174 7.88 30.27 -3.64
N GLU A 175 7.40 29.64 -4.70
CA GLU A 175 6.23 30.05 -5.45
C GLU A 175 4.97 29.22 -5.11
N LEU A 176 5.12 28.20 -4.23
CA LEU A 176 4.00 27.34 -3.85
C LEU A 176 2.99 28.08 -2.97
N VAL A 177 1.72 27.97 -3.36
CA VAL A 177 0.55 28.31 -2.54
C VAL A 177 -0.13 26.99 -2.20
N ILE A 178 0.20 26.46 -1.02
CA ILE A 178 -0.21 25.12 -0.59
C ILE A 178 -1.56 25.20 0.12
N TYR A 179 -2.47 24.29 -0.28
CA TYR A 179 -3.74 24.06 0.42
C TYR A 179 -3.71 22.66 1.02
N GLU A 180 -3.53 22.57 2.34
CA GLU A 180 -3.64 21.32 3.08
C GLU A 180 -5.10 20.92 3.21
N MET A 181 -5.43 19.66 2.89
CA MET A 181 -6.79 19.16 2.96
C MET A 181 -6.89 17.69 3.35
N HIS A 182 -7.97 17.35 4.02
CA HIS A 182 -8.39 15.97 4.26
C HIS A 182 -9.28 15.50 3.13
N VAL A 183 -8.98 14.34 2.51
CA VAL A 183 -9.71 13.83 1.32
C VAL A 183 -11.21 13.80 1.56
N ARG A 184 -11.65 13.18 2.65
CA ARG A 184 -13.06 13.12 2.99
C ARG A 184 -13.63 14.50 3.37
N GLY A 185 -12.93 15.23 4.24
CA GLY A 185 -13.44 16.48 4.81
C GLY A 185 -13.67 17.58 3.79
N PHE A 186 -12.86 17.63 2.74
CA PHE A 186 -12.88 18.72 1.78
C PHE A 186 -14.20 18.83 0.99
N THR A 187 -14.80 17.69 0.64
CA THR A 187 -16.01 17.69 -0.21
C THR A 187 -17.23 17.04 0.43
N MET A 188 -17.11 16.40 1.59
CA MET A 188 -18.19 15.59 2.18
C MET A 188 -19.50 16.33 2.37
N MET A 189 -19.45 17.62 2.67
CA MET A 189 -20.62 18.46 2.91
C MET A 189 -20.99 19.36 1.71
N ASP A 190 -20.33 19.17 0.55
CA ASP A 190 -20.61 19.99 -0.64
C ASP A 190 -21.71 19.34 -1.49
N PRO A 191 -22.92 19.95 -1.56
CA PRO A 191 -24.03 19.38 -2.32
C PRO A 191 -23.82 19.42 -3.84
N GLY A 192 -22.84 20.18 -4.32
CA GLY A 192 -22.50 20.29 -5.74
C GLY A 192 -21.55 19.20 -6.24
N VAL A 193 -21.07 18.31 -5.34
CA VAL A 193 -20.12 17.24 -5.67
C VAL A 193 -20.86 15.90 -5.74
N SER A 194 -20.71 15.19 -6.86
CA SER A 194 -21.41 13.91 -7.07
C SER A 194 -20.79 12.73 -6.34
N ALA A 195 -19.50 12.84 -5.99
CA ALA A 195 -18.76 11.84 -5.22
C ALA A 195 -18.10 12.48 -3.98
N PRO A 196 -18.90 12.91 -2.99
CA PRO A 196 -18.37 13.64 -1.84
C PRO A 196 -17.47 12.76 -0.96
N GLY A 197 -16.39 13.36 -0.44
CA GLY A 197 -15.46 12.71 0.46
C GLY A 197 -14.50 11.71 -0.20
N THR A 198 -14.30 11.80 -1.52
CA THR A 198 -13.45 10.88 -2.29
C THR A 198 -12.41 11.64 -3.13
N PHE A 199 -11.45 10.92 -3.70
CA PHE A 199 -10.49 11.46 -4.68
C PHE A 199 -11.20 12.08 -5.87
N GLU A 200 -12.26 11.45 -6.37
CA GLU A 200 -13.09 11.99 -7.45
C GLU A 200 -13.77 13.30 -7.03
N GLY A 201 -14.22 13.40 -5.79
CA GLY A 201 -14.80 14.62 -5.25
C GLY A 201 -13.81 15.79 -5.27
N ILE A 202 -12.53 15.56 -4.92
CA ILE A 202 -11.48 16.57 -5.04
C ILE A 202 -11.26 16.95 -6.50
N ARG A 203 -11.24 15.97 -7.42
CA ARG A 203 -11.07 16.23 -8.86
C ARG A 203 -12.13 17.17 -9.41
N GLN A 204 -13.38 17.03 -8.97
CA GLN A 204 -14.48 17.93 -9.35
C GLN A 204 -14.29 19.37 -8.86
N LYS A 205 -13.46 19.58 -7.84
CA LYS A 205 -13.16 20.90 -7.25
C LYS A 205 -11.92 21.59 -7.81
N ILE A 206 -11.24 21.00 -8.82
CA ILE A 206 -10.07 21.61 -9.45
C ILE A 206 -10.34 23.05 -9.95
N PRO A 207 -11.48 23.37 -10.61
CA PRO A 207 -11.76 24.74 -11.00
C PRO A 207 -11.81 25.71 -9.82
N TYR A 208 -12.40 25.29 -8.68
CA TYR A 208 -12.43 26.08 -7.45
C TYR A 208 -11.03 26.35 -6.90
N LEU A 209 -10.16 25.32 -6.87
CA LEU A 209 -8.77 25.47 -6.39
C LEU A 209 -7.98 26.45 -7.25
N LYS A 210 -8.18 26.40 -8.56
CA LYS A 210 -7.56 27.36 -9.50
C LYS A 210 -8.06 28.78 -9.29
N ASP A 211 -9.36 28.97 -9.10
CA ASP A 211 -9.98 30.27 -8.84
C ASP A 211 -9.48 30.87 -7.52
N LEU A 212 -9.20 30.01 -6.53
CA LEU A 212 -8.61 30.42 -5.25
C LEU A 212 -7.12 30.80 -5.37
N GLY A 213 -6.47 30.47 -6.48
CA GLY A 213 -5.04 30.75 -6.70
C GLY A 213 -4.11 29.69 -6.08
N VAL A 214 -4.64 28.52 -5.71
CA VAL A 214 -3.86 27.39 -5.20
C VAL A 214 -3.11 26.73 -6.35
N ASN A 215 -1.81 26.48 -6.16
CA ASN A 215 -0.96 25.77 -7.12
C ASN A 215 -0.29 24.51 -6.55
N ALA A 216 -0.58 24.17 -5.30
CA ALA A 216 -0.23 22.88 -4.69
C ALA A 216 -1.30 22.47 -3.68
N ILE A 217 -1.63 21.19 -3.65
CA ILE A 217 -2.42 20.61 -2.55
C ILE A 217 -1.55 19.67 -1.72
N GLU A 218 -1.73 19.70 -0.41
CA GLU A 218 -1.17 18.74 0.51
C GLU A 218 -2.29 17.86 1.05
N LEU A 219 -2.24 16.56 0.71
CA LEU A 219 -3.24 15.61 1.17
C LEU A 219 -2.80 15.02 2.51
N MET A 220 -3.60 15.23 3.57
CA MET A 220 -3.49 14.47 4.82
C MET A 220 -3.49 12.98 4.51
N PRO A 221 -3.08 12.09 5.46
CA PRO A 221 -2.77 10.70 5.14
C PRO A 221 -3.81 10.00 4.26
N ILE A 222 -3.33 9.49 3.13
CA ILE A 222 -4.16 8.82 2.12
C ILE A 222 -4.02 7.30 2.13
N PHE A 223 -3.09 6.76 2.92
CA PHE A 223 -2.89 5.31 3.02
C PHE A 223 -4.03 4.65 3.80
N GLU A 224 -4.20 3.33 3.57
CA GLU A 224 -5.21 2.57 4.31
C GLU A 224 -4.96 2.64 5.82
N PHE A 225 -5.98 3.01 6.58
CA PHE A 225 -6.02 3.02 8.03
C PHE A 225 -7.39 2.56 8.53
N ASP A 226 -7.49 2.19 9.80
CA ASP A 226 -8.76 1.78 10.41
C ASP A 226 -9.47 2.99 11.02
N GLU A 227 -10.55 3.45 10.39
CA GLU A 227 -11.36 4.55 10.94
C GLU A 227 -12.05 4.16 12.26
N LEU A 228 -12.17 2.86 12.54
CA LEU A 228 -12.79 2.34 13.77
C LEU A 228 -11.77 2.15 14.90
N SER A 229 -10.47 2.30 14.63
CA SER A 229 -9.46 2.33 15.68
C SER A 229 -9.61 3.60 16.52
N ASP A 230 -9.28 3.51 17.81
CA ASP A 230 -9.29 4.65 18.73
C ASP A 230 -10.63 5.40 18.82
N ARG A 231 -11.74 4.70 18.60
CA ARG A 231 -13.09 5.28 18.74
C ARG A 231 -13.29 5.90 20.12
N ARG A 232 -13.91 7.06 20.15
CA ARG A 232 -14.25 7.78 21.38
C ARG A 232 -15.71 8.19 21.36
N VAL A 233 -16.36 8.19 22.53
CA VAL A 233 -17.70 8.76 22.66
C VAL A 233 -17.56 10.11 23.38
N VAL A 234 -17.97 11.20 22.72
CA VAL A 234 -17.98 12.55 23.26
C VAL A 234 -19.40 13.09 23.11
N ASP A 235 -20.00 13.52 24.20
CA ASP A 235 -21.38 14.04 24.26
C ASP A 235 -22.40 13.13 23.56
N GLY A 236 -22.25 11.80 23.76
CA GLY A 236 -23.13 10.77 23.17
C GLY A 236 -22.93 10.53 21.67
N ARG A 237 -21.93 11.16 21.05
CA ARG A 237 -21.57 10.94 19.65
C ARG A 237 -20.31 10.09 19.55
N GLU A 238 -20.34 9.07 18.72
CA GLU A 238 -19.16 8.27 18.40
C GLU A 238 -18.27 9.05 17.41
N LEU A 239 -17.01 9.25 17.82
CA LEU A 239 -15.98 9.86 17.00
C LEU A 239 -15.05 8.75 16.50
N LEU A 240 -14.78 8.75 15.21
CA LEU A 240 -13.89 7.81 14.53
C LEU A 240 -12.48 8.40 14.42
N ASN A 241 -11.51 7.54 14.13
CA ASN A 241 -10.20 7.99 13.69
C ASN A 241 -10.37 8.72 12.33
N TYR A 242 -10.16 10.03 12.36
CA TYR A 242 -10.45 10.88 11.21
C TYR A 242 -9.20 11.16 10.36
N TRP A 243 -8.07 11.42 11.02
CA TRP A 243 -6.87 11.92 10.35
C TRP A 243 -6.03 10.86 9.64
N GLY A 244 -6.08 9.60 10.09
CA GLY A 244 -5.41 8.48 9.43
C GLY A 244 -3.90 8.37 9.67
N TYR A 245 -3.36 8.96 10.74
CA TYR A 245 -1.92 8.90 11.05
C TYR A 245 -1.44 7.55 11.63
N ASN A 246 -2.21 6.49 11.54
CA ASN A 246 -1.84 5.13 11.96
C ASN A 246 -2.08 4.13 10.83
N SER A 247 -1.19 4.13 9.84
CA SER A 247 -1.34 3.37 8.62
C SER A 247 -1.35 1.85 8.85
N VAL A 248 -2.28 1.17 8.22
CA VAL A 248 -2.36 -0.30 8.07
C VAL A 248 -1.43 -0.76 6.96
N SER A 249 -1.35 -0.01 5.87
CA SER A 249 -0.48 -0.28 4.72
C SER A 249 0.12 1.03 4.20
N PHE A 250 1.40 0.98 3.79
CA PHE A 250 2.11 2.15 3.27
C PHE A 250 2.07 2.29 1.75
N PHE A 251 1.46 1.33 1.03
CA PHE A 251 1.46 1.33 -0.44
C PHE A 251 0.05 1.24 -1.02
N ALA A 252 -0.98 1.07 -0.18
CA ALA A 252 -2.37 1.00 -0.59
C ALA A 252 -3.11 2.28 -0.18
N PRO A 253 -3.81 2.95 -1.11
CA PRO A 253 -4.70 4.05 -0.75
C PRO A 253 -5.86 3.58 0.11
N ASN A 254 -6.39 4.47 0.95
CA ASN A 254 -7.56 4.19 1.76
C ASN A 254 -8.78 3.90 0.86
N THR A 255 -9.40 2.75 1.07
CA THR A 255 -10.50 2.26 0.24
C THR A 255 -11.77 3.09 0.38
N SER A 256 -11.96 3.77 1.52
CA SER A 256 -13.13 4.64 1.74
C SER A 256 -13.02 6.01 1.04
N TYR A 257 -11.84 6.33 0.49
CA TYR A 257 -11.61 7.55 -0.29
C TYR A 257 -11.87 7.38 -1.79
N THR A 258 -12.33 6.21 -2.23
CA THR A 258 -12.69 5.95 -3.62
C THR A 258 -14.20 6.06 -3.86
N SER A 259 -14.59 6.64 -5.00
CA SER A 259 -16.01 6.81 -5.37
C SER A 259 -16.61 5.54 -5.96
N ALA A 260 -15.79 4.77 -6.66
CA ALA A 260 -16.18 3.51 -7.29
C ALA A 260 -15.35 2.39 -6.69
N VAL A 261 -15.96 1.56 -5.85
CA VAL A 261 -15.33 0.38 -5.28
C VAL A 261 -15.31 -0.73 -6.34
N GLU A 262 -14.61 -0.45 -7.43
CA GLU A 262 -14.27 -1.50 -8.40
C GLU A 262 -13.04 -2.23 -7.87
N TYR A 263 -13.15 -3.54 -7.84
CA TYR A 263 -12.09 -4.42 -7.42
C TYR A 263 -10.80 -4.13 -8.21
N ASN A 264 -9.70 -3.91 -7.48
CA ASN A 264 -8.37 -3.57 -8.02
C ASN A 264 -8.22 -2.19 -8.70
N ARG A 265 -9.11 -1.23 -8.43
CA ARG A 265 -9.06 0.11 -9.06
C ARG A 265 -8.89 1.28 -8.10
N GLU A 266 -8.75 1.06 -6.80
CA GLU A 266 -8.62 2.11 -5.80
C GLU A 266 -7.44 3.06 -6.10
N GLY A 267 -6.30 2.49 -6.47
CA GLY A 267 -5.14 3.28 -6.90
C GLY A 267 -5.35 4.06 -8.19
N THR A 268 -6.29 3.64 -9.05
CA THR A 268 -6.58 4.32 -10.33
C THR A 268 -7.23 5.68 -10.10
N GLU A 269 -8.15 5.80 -9.14
CA GLU A 269 -8.83 7.06 -8.86
C GLU A 269 -7.87 8.11 -8.27
N LEU A 270 -6.98 7.70 -7.37
CA LEU A 270 -5.91 8.57 -6.89
C LEU A 270 -4.98 9.02 -8.03
N LYS A 271 -4.55 8.09 -8.90
CA LYS A 271 -3.71 8.42 -10.06
C LYS A 271 -4.42 9.39 -11.01
N GLN A 272 -5.72 9.21 -11.22
CA GLN A 272 -6.52 10.12 -12.05
C GLN A 272 -6.63 11.52 -11.42
N LEU A 273 -6.76 11.62 -10.09
CA LEU A 273 -6.73 12.89 -9.38
C LEU A 273 -5.39 13.59 -9.59
N VAL A 274 -4.27 12.90 -9.32
CA VAL A 274 -2.92 13.46 -9.48
C VAL A 274 -2.70 13.95 -10.91
N LYS A 275 -3.02 13.11 -11.92
CA LYS A 275 -2.93 13.49 -13.33
C LYS A 275 -3.72 14.76 -13.64
N SER A 276 -5.00 14.81 -13.20
CA SER A 276 -5.85 15.97 -13.47
C SER A 276 -5.37 17.24 -12.77
N LEU A 277 -4.77 17.14 -11.57
CA LEU A 277 -4.16 18.27 -10.88
C LEU A 277 -2.94 18.80 -11.65
N HIS A 278 -2.02 17.92 -12.05
CA HIS A 278 -0.85 18.30 -12.83
C HIS A 278 -1.22 18.94 -14.18
N GLU A 279 -2.17 18.38 -14.91
CA GLU A 279 -2.72 18.95 -16.15
C GLU A 279 -3.30 20.36 -15.95
N ASN A 280 -3.67 20.71 -14.72
CA ASN A 280 -4.18 22.04 -14.33
C ASN A 280 -3.16 22.92 -13.62
N GLY A 281 -1.88 22.52 -13.60
CA GLY A 281 -0.79 23.30 -13.01
C GLY A 281 -0.79 23.30 -11.49
N ILE A 282 -1.32 22.24 -10.85
CA ILE A 282 -1.37 22.07 -9.39
C ILE A 282 -0.51 20.88 -9.00
N GLU A 283 0.50 21.11 -8.15
CA GLU A 283 1.35 20.06 -7.55
C GLU A 283 0.59 19.26 -6.49
N VAL A 284 1.03 18.02 -6.24
CA VAL A 284 0.47 17.17 -5.17
C VAL A 284 1.57 16.80 -4.18
N ILE A 285 1.29 17.08 -2.92
CA ILE A 285 2.13 16.72 -1.77
C ILE A 285 1.33 15.69 -0.96
N LEU A 286 2.00 14.61 -0.53
CA LEU A 286 1.40 13.60 0.35
C LEU A 286 1.99 13.75 1.74
N ASP A 287 1.12 13.94 2.74
CA ASP A 287 1.51 13.85 4.14
C ASP A 287 1.62 12.37 4.53
N VAL A 288 2.82 11.97 4.99
CA VAL A 288 3.15 10.58 5.23
C VAL A 288 3.79 10.37 6.61
N VAL A 289 3.35 9.32 7.29
CA VAL A 289 3.87 8.90 8.59
C VAL A 289 4.52 7.53 8.47
N PHE A 290 5.85 7.52 8.59
CA PHE A 290 6.66 6.31 8.48
C PHE A 290 7.37 5.92 9.78
N ASN A 291 7.01 6.53 10.89
CA ASN A 291 7.64 6.26 12.19
C ASN A 291 6.90 5.20 13.02
N HIS A 292 5.65 4.90 12.69
CA HIS A 292 4.81 3.89 13.35
C HIS A 292 3.75 3.33 12.39
N THR A 293 3.01 2.31 12.85
CA THR A 293 1.94 1.63 12.12
C THR A 293 0.67 1.54 12.98
N ALA A 294 -0.39 0.95 12.44
CA ALA A 294 -1.61 0.63 13.19
C ALA A 294 -1.46 -0.56 14.17
N GLU A 295 -0.27 -1.18 14.27
CA GLU A 295 -0.08 -2.37 15.11
C GLU A 295 0.17 -2.10 16.60
N GLY A 296 0.29 -0.81 17.00
CA GLY A 296 0.40 -0.40 18.40
C GLY A 296 1.57 -1.03 19.15
N ASN A 297 1.44 -1.20 20.46
CA ASN A 297 2.44 -1.82 21.34
C ASN A 297 2.31 -3.36 21.38
N GLU A 298 2.87 -4.02 22.39
CA GLU A 298 2.82 -5.47 22.62
C GLU A 298 1.40 -6.04 22.68
N ASN A 299 0.41 -5.23 23.06
CA ASN A 299 -0.99 -5.61 23.16
C ASN A 299 -1.78 -5.30 21.87
N GLY A 300 -1.15 -4.66 20.89
CA GLY A 300 -1.79 -4.31 19.64
C GLY A 300 -1.91 -5.49 18.67
N PRO A 301 -2.71 -5.33 17.62
CA PRO A 301 -3.00 -6.40 16.66
C PRO A 301 -1.78 -6.84 15.86
N PHE A 302 -1.81 -8.06 15.34
CA PHE A 302 -0.92 -8.56 14.31
C PHE A 302 -1.61 -8.30 12.95
N ILE A 303 -1.16 -7.28 12.24
CA ILE A 303 -1.73 -6.93 10.92
C ILE A 303 -0.78 -7.37 9.81
N SER A 304 0.49 -6.99 9.92
CA SER A 304 1.51 -7.18 8.88
C SER A 304 2.89 -7.35 9.52
N PHE A 305 3.62 -6.25 9.71
CA PHE A 305 5.05 -6.20 10.09
C PHE A 305 5.40 -6.96 11.36
N LYS A 306 4.53 -6.89 12.38
CA LYS A 306 4.72 -7.57 13.67
C LYS A 306 4.77 -9.09 13.50
N GLY A 307 3.92 -9.64 12.64
CA GLY A 307 3.87 -11.07 12.37
C GLY A 307 4.91 -11.54 11.36
N PHE A 308 5.41 -10.65 10.48
CA PHE A 308 6.45 -10.98 9.51
C PHE A 308 7.84 -11.08 10.15
N ASP A 309 8.24 -10.02 10.92
CA ASP A 309 9.55 -9.99 11.57
C ASP A 309 9.60 -8.85 12.60
N ASN A 310 8.97 -9.05 13.74
CA ASN A 310 8.79 -7.99 14.74
C ASN A 310 10.12 -7.30 15.13
N ASN A 311 11.15 -8.09 15.45
CA ASN A 311 12.44 -7.56 15.87
C ASN A 311 13.27 -6.93 14.74
N ILE A 312 12.87 -7.13 13.50
CA ILE A 312 13.52 -6.50 12.34
C ILE A 312 12.85 -5.15 12.03
N TYR A 313 11.51 -5.10 12.03
CA TYR A 313 10.78 -3.89 11.70
C TYR A 313 10.73 -2.88 12.83
N TYR A 314 10.61 -3.31 14.09
CA TYR A 314 10.41 -2.43 15.24
C TYR A 314 11.65 -2.23 16.09
N LEU A 315 11.77 -1.02 16.66
CA LEU A 315 12.78 -0.71 17.68
C LEU A 315 12.34 -1.33 19.00
N LEU A 316 13.13 -2.29 19.48
CA LEU A 316 12.88 -3.00 20.73
C LEU A 316 13.99 -2.74 21.74
N THR A 317 13.62 -2.74 23.01
CA THR A 317 14.55 -2.81 24.14
C THR A 317 15.21 -4.20 24.18
N PRO A 318 16.31 -4.38 24.93
CA PRO A 318 16.98 -5.67 25.03
C PRO A 318 16.11 -6.81 25.59
N ASP A 319 15.01 -6.49 26.27
CA ASP A 319 14.04 -7.41 26.85
C ASP A 319 12.73 -7.50 26.06
N GLY A 320 12.73 -6.98 24.81
CA GLY A 320 11.67 -7.20 23.80
C GLY A 320 10.50 -6.22 23.85
N TYR A 321 10.54 -5.20 24.71
CA TYR A 321 9.50 -4.14 24.70
C TYR A 321 9.76 -3.11 23.60
N TYR A 322 8.71 -2.42 23.17
CA TYR A 322 8.82 -1.39 22.13
C TYR A 322 9.34 -0.06 22.69
N TYR A 323 10.29 0.55 22.00
CA TYR A 323 10.56 1.98 22.19
C TYR A 323 9.39 2.78 21.63
N ASN A 324 8.97 3.79 22.39
CA ASN A 324 7.81 4.64 22.08
C ASN A 324 8.18 6.12 22.12
N PHE A 325 9.06 6.54 21.20
CA PHE A 325 9.49 7.95 21.12
C PHE A 325 8.43 8.85 20.48
N SER A 326 7.51 8.28 19.69
CA SER A 326 6.44 9.01 19.03
C SER A 326 5.19 9.20 19.89
N GLY A 327 5.05 8.42 20.98
CA GLY A 327 3.82 8.37 21.78
C GLY A 327 2.73 7.46 21.19
N CYS A 328 2.99 6.81 20.04
CA CYS A 328 2.03 5.97 19.31
C CYS A 328 2.13 4.46 19.64
N GLY A 329 2.86 4.11 20.69
CA GLY A 329 3.00 2.72 21.17
C GLY A 329 4.27 2.02 20.71
N HIS A 330 4.85 2.40 19.58
CA HIS A 330 6.08 1.80 19.04
C HIS A 330 6.77 2.72 18.02
N ASN A 331 7.97 2.31 17.58
CA ASN A 331 8.69 2.97 16.50
C ASN A 331 9.25 1.95 15.50
N LEU A 332 9.12 2.24 14.21
CA LEU A 332 9.79 1.50 13.14
C LEU A 332 11.29 1.80 13.08
N LYS A 333 12.09 0.82 12.70
CA LYS A 333 13.53 1.01 12.45
C LYS A 333 13.75 1.74 11.13
N ARG A 334 14.47 2.86 11.17
CA ARG A 334 14.73 3.71 9.98
C ARG A 334 15.57 3.05 8.88
N HIS A 335 16.33 2.02 9.18
CA HIS A 335 17.32 1.43 8.26
C HIS A 335 16.87 0.10 7.64
N HIS A 336 15.61 -0.30 7.84
CA HIS A 336 15.09 -1.46 7.15
C HIS A 336 14.82 -1.12 5.68
N PRO A 337 15.03 -2.05 4.71
CA PRO A 337 14.74 -1.81 3.27
C PRO A 337 13.31 -1.38 2.97
N LEU A 338 12.39 -1.64 3.91
CA LEU A 338 11.00 -1.18 3.89
C LEU A 338 10.79 0.17 4.58
N ALA A 339 11.75 0.64 5.38
CA ALA A 339 11.61 1.97 5.94
C ALA A 339 11.64 2.98 4.78
N PRO A 340 10.56 3.73 4.56
CA PRO A 340 10.45 4.64 3.42
C PRO A 340 11.38 5.87 3.57
N GLY A 341 12.63 5.66 3.75
CA GLY A 341 13.66 6.67 3.89
C GLY A 341 14.92 6.35 3.09
N THR A 342 15.01 5.15 2.57
CA THR A 342 16.11 4.72 1.68
C THR A 342 15.75 4.85 0.20
N GLY A 343 15.08 5.92 -0.17
CA GLY A 343 15.22 6.58 -1.47
C GLY A 343 14.78 5.84 -2.73
N SER A 344 14.05 4.75 -2.68
CA SER A 344 13.66 4.16 -3.96
C SER A 344 12.59 3.08 -3.88
N ARG A 345 11.37 3.35 -3.70
CA ARG A 345 10.28 2.46 -4.17
C ARG A 345 8.89 2.74 -3.61
N LEU A 346 8.53 3.98 -3.51
CA LEU A 346 7.11 4.34 -3.62
C LEU A 346 6.67 4.31 -5.09
N THR A 347 7.32 3.48 -5.90
CA THR A 347 7.24 3.46 -7.36
C THR A 347 5.88 3.08 -7.94
N GLY A 348 4.96 2.58 -7.16
CA GLY A 348 3.58 2.37 -7.64
C GLY A 348 2.71 3.63 -7.63
N LEU A 349 2.98 4.58 -6.73
CA LEU A 349 2.33 5.89 -6.64
C LEU A 349 3.19 6.99 -7.23
N THR A 350 4.51 6.80 -7.34
CA THR A 350 5.50 7.81 -7.69
C THR A 350 6.08 7.69 -9.10
N ASP A 351 5.72 6.70 -9.91
CA ASP A 351 6.01 6.73 -11.36
C ASP A 351 5.39 7.96 -12.04
N SER A 352 4.51 8.67 -11.34
CA SER A 352 3.91 9.93 -11.73
C SER A 352 4.70 11.16 -11.29
N GLY A 353 5.84 10.98 -10.56
CA GLY A 353 6.65 12.05 -10.03
C GLY A 353 6.05 12.93 -8.97
N SER A 354 5.04 12.49 -8.28
CA SER A 354 4.62 13.16 -7.06
C SER A 354 5.78 13.19 -6.06
N THR A 355 6.15 14.37 -5.62
CA THR A 355 7.23 14.56 -4.65
C THR A 355 6.70 14.18 -3.28
N LEU A 356 7.15 13.04 -2.74
CA LEU A 356 6.96 12.74 -1.34
C LEU A 356 7.82 13.70 -0.52
N ARG A 357 7.19 14.60 0.19
CA ARG A 357 7.86 15.41 1.21
C ARG A 357 7.34 14.94 2.56
N PRO A 358 8.21 14.49 3.48
CA PRO A 358 7.81 14.31 4.85
C PRO A 358 7.35 15.67 5.38
N SER A 359 6.24 15.72 6.10
CA SER A 359 5.80 16.93 6.78
C SER A 359 6.94 17.51 7.60
N LEU A 360 7.12 18.83 7.57
CA LEU A 360 8.19 19.54 8.28
C LEU A 360 8.20 19.29 9.79
N ASP A 361 7.11 18.82 10.38
CA ASP A 361 6.98 18.54 11.81
C ASP A 361 7.58 17.19 12.25
N ALA A 362 7.69 16.19 11.38
CA ALA A 362 8.32 14.92 11.73
C ALA A 362 9.84 15.02 11.99
N THR A 363 10.48 16.11 11.58
CA THR A 363 11.94 16.33 11.74
C THR A 363 12.30 17.16 12.98
N LYS A 364 11.37 17.88 13.59
CA LYS A 364 11.67 18.74 14.77
C LYS A 364 11.76 17.96 16.08
N THR A 365 11.18 16.78 16.19
CA THR A 365 11.23 15.99 17.43
C THR A 365 12.50 15.15 17.58
N ALA A 366 13.35 15.07 16.57
CA ALA A 366 14.59 14.26 16.59
C ALA A 366 15.88 15.05 16.95
N ARG A 367 15.76 16.31 17.34
CA ARG A 367 16.88 17.16 17.79
C ARG A 367 16.57 17.88 19.11
N ARG A 368 16.38 17.12 20.15
CA ARG A 368 16.60 17.54 21.57
C ARG A 368 16.98 16.34 22.41
#